data_bbbb7829f4866ee53e41aa235f9a6fdc
#
_entry.id   bbbb7829f4866ee53e41aa235f9a6fdc
#
_cell.length_a   1.000
_cell.length_b   1.000
_cell.length_c   1.000
_cell.angle_alpha   90.00
_cell.angle_beta   90.00
_cell.angle_gamma   90.00
#
_symmetry.space_group_name_H-M   'P 1'
#
loop_
_entity.id
_entity.type
_entity.pdbx_description
1 polymer ?
#
loop_
_entity_poly.entity_id
_entity_poly.type
_entity_poly.pdbx_seq_one_letter_code
_entity_poly.pdbx_strand_id
1 'polypeptide(L)'
;MCRLIRGSASLRTVILWAVAFSGLSDVILAAEQLDYEIVDLAIPRSLTGTVGDPERGERIVRDADNATCLICHAIPIEGEPDPGNIGPPLDGVGSRYTAGELRLRLVEPQFLNPETVMPSYYRSDGLHRVAAEYEGRTVYDASEIEDVIAYLMTLVED
;
A
#
# COMPACT_ATOMS: atom_id res chain seq x y z
N MET A 1 9.00 -89.15 -26.08
CA MET A 1 7.67 -88.54 -25.75
C MET A 1 7.95 -87.30 -24.96
N CYS A 2 7.91 -86.13 -25.66
CA CYS A 2 8.26 -84.83 -25.10
C CYS A 2 6.98 -84.03 -24.99
N ARG A 3 6.59 -83.64 -23.78
CA ARG A 3 5.37 -82.91 -23.51
C ARG A 3 5.73 -81.39 -23.32
N LEU A 4 5.35 -80.56 -24.25
CA LEU A 4 5.47 -79.12 -24.21
C LEU A 4 4.47 -78.54 -23.23
N ILE A 5 4.98 -77.82 -22.23
CA ILE A 5 4.17 -77.02 -21.29
C ILE A 5 4.19 -75.54 -21.82
N ARG A 6 3.05 -75.07 -22.26
CA ARG A 6 2.80 -73.64 -22.64
C ARG A 6 2.58 -72.85 -21.36
N GLY A 7 3.52 -72.00 -21.02
CA GLY A 7 3.36 -71.01 -19.98
C GLY A 7 2.63 -69.77 -20.56
N SER A 8 1.48 -69.47 -19.97
CA SER A 8 0.69 -68.27 -20.27
C SER A 8 1.30 -67.05 -19.54
N ALA A 9 1.83 -66.10 -20.25
CA ALA A 9 2.30 -64.83 -19.70
C ALA A 9 1.11 -63.88 -19.53
N SER A 10 0.74 -63.65 -18.27
CA SER A 10 -0.27 -62.67 -17.88
C SER A 10 0.36 -61.27 -17.92
N LEU A 11 -0.10 -60.51 -18.92
CA LEU A 11 0.28 -59.09 -19.09
C LEU A 11 -0.47 -58.24 -18.03
N ARG A 12 0.22 -57.91 -16.93
CA ARG A 12 -0.30 -56.98 -15.95
C ARG A 12 -0.15 -55.53 -16.47
N THR A 13 -1.27 -54.95 -16.86
CA THR A 13 -1.37 -53.54 -17.22
C THR A 13 -1.14 -52.71 -15.99
N VAL A 14 0.00 -52.04 -15.89
CA VAL A 14 0.26 -51.02 -14.88
C VAL A 14 -0.34 -49.71 -15.38
N ILE A 15 -1.47 -49.33 -14.80
CA ILE A 15 -2.09 -47.99 -15.03
C ILE A 15 -1.30 -47.00 -14.16
N LEU A 16 -0.42 -46.22 -14.79
CA LEU A 16 0.19 -45.04 -14.18
C LEU A 16 -0.87 -43.91 -14.12
N TRP A 17 -1.34 -43.61 -12.91
CA TRP A 17 -2.06 -42.39 -12.62
C TRP A 17 -1.07 -41.23 -12.60
N ALA A 18 -1.03 -40.44 -13.66
CA ALA A 18 -0.37 -39.15 -13.66
C ALA A 18 -1.25 -38.16 -12.89
N VAL A 19 -0.88 -37.90 -11.63
CA VAL A 19 -1.48 -36.81 -10.86
C VAL A 19 -0.89 -35.53 -11.44
N ALA A 20 -1.66 -34.83 -12.26
CA ALA A 20 -1.35 -33.48 -12.70
C ALA A 20 -1.52 -32.55 -11.49
N PHE A 21 -0.41 -32.22 -10.86
CA PHE A 21 -0.35 -31.18 -9.84
C PHE A 21 -0.41 -29.83 -10.56
N SER A 22 -1.63 -29.33 -10.79
CA SER A 22 -1.84 -27.95 -11.26
C SER A 22 -1.46 -27.02 -10.11
N GLY A 23 -0.18 -26.62 -10.09
CA GLY A 23 0.28 -25.55 -9.20
C GLY A 23 -0.45 -24.26 -9.60
N LEU A 24 -1.44 -23.85 -8.81
CA LEU A 24 -1.89 -22.46 -8.82
C LEU A 24 -0.68 -21.64 -8.30
N SER A 25 0.05 -21.04 -9.25
CA SER A 25 0.96 -19.95 -8.92
C SER A 25 0.06 -18.77 -8.53
N ASP A 26 -0.03 -18.49 -7.23
CA ASP A 26 -0.54 -17.22 -6.75
C ASP A 26 0.34 -16.12 -7.35
N VAL A 27 -0.11 -15.53 -8.45
CA VAL A 27 0.46 -14.30 -8.97
C VAL A 27 0.06 -13.22 -7.95
N ILE A 28 0.95 -12.95 -6.99
CA ILE A 28 0.86 -11.76 -6.16
C ILE A 28 1.04 -10.60 -7.14
N LEU A 29 -0.06 -9.98 -7.58
CA LEU A 29 0.00 -8.68 -8.24
C LEU A 29 0.52 -7.71 -7.18
N ALA A 30 1.82 -7.40 -7.26
CA ALA A 30 2.33 -6.21 -6.60
C ALA A 30 1.50 -5.03 -7.14
N ALA A 31 0.90 -4.23 -6.26
CA ALA A 31 0.19 -3.03 -6.67
C ALA A 31 1.18 -2.18 -7.47
N GLU A 32 0.89 -2.00 -8.76
CA GLU A 32 1.75 -1.24 -9.66
C GLU A 32 1.70 0.22 -9.19
N GLN A 33 2.87 0.76 -8.85
CA GLN A 33 2.98 2.16 -8.49
C GLN A 33 2.63 3.00 -9.73
N LEU A 34 1.56 3.79 -9.63
CA LEU A 34 1.12 4.64 -10.73
C LEU A 34 2.05 5.85 -10.88
N ASP A 35 2.33 6.24 -12.12
CA ASP A 35 3.15 7.41 -12.43
C ASP A 35 2.45 8.71 -11.99
N TYR A 36 3.23 9.66 -11.49
CA TYR A 36 2.78 10.99 -11.13
C TYR A 36 3.77 12.06 -11.61
N GLU A 37 3.29 13.26 -11.76
CA GLU A 37 4.09 14.43 -12.15
C GLU A 37 4.03 15.48 -11.04
N ILE A 38 5.20 16.03 -10.68
CA ILE A 38 5.31 17.14 -9.74
C ILE A 38 5.34 18.45 -10.52
N VAL A 39 4.36 19.31 -10.25
CA VAL A 39 4.23 20.64 -10.86
C VAL A 39 4.03 21.66 -9.75
N ASP A 40 4.82 22.71 -9.71
CA ASP A 40 4.71 23.83 -8.75
C ASP A 40 4.56 23.37 -7.29
N LEU A 41 5.41 22.43 -6.85
CA LEU A 41 5.40 21.84 -5.50
C LEU A 41 4.10 21.10 -5.12
N ALA A 42 3.43 20.53 -6.11
CA ALA A 42 2.25 19.71 -5.95
C ALA A 42 2.25 18.51 -6.90
N ILE A 43 1.45 17.48 -6.60
CA ILE A 43 1.02 16.45 -7.55
C ILE A 43 -0.46 16.74 -7.86
N PRO A 44 -0.74 17.53 -8.92
CA PRO A 44 -2.08 18.10 -9.11
C PRO A 44 -3.14 17.06 -9.48
N ARG A 45 -2.75 15.97 -10.17
CA ARG A 45 -3.69 14.92 -10.57
C ARG A 45 -3.78 13.85 -9.50
N SER A 46 -5.01 13.38 -9.24
CA SER A 46 -5.24 12.20 -8.40
C SER A 46 -4.51 10.98 -8.97
N LEU A 47 -3.89 10.17 -8.12
CA LEU A 47 -3.22 8.93 -8.50
C LEU A 47 -4.21 7.92 -9.10
N THR A 48 -5.47 7.91 -8.65
CA THR A 48 -6.52 7.02 -9.16
C THR A 48 -7.38 7.66 -10.23
N GLY A 49 -7.22 8.96 -10.48
CA GLY A 49 -8.10 9.75 -11.35
C GLY A 49 -9.44 10.13 -10.72
N THR A 50 -9.69 9.73 -9.46
CA THR A 50 -10.92 10.04 -8.71
C THR A 50 -10.58 10.66 -7.36
N VAL A 51 -11.57 11.28 -6.71
CA VAL A 51 -11.47 11.74 -5.33
C VAL A 51 -11.63 10.54 -4.40
N GLY A 52 -10.85 10.48 -3.31
CA GLY A 52 -10.94 9.44 -2.30
C GLY A 52 -12.16 9.58 -1.39
N ASP A 53 -12.32 8.60 -0.51
CA ASP A 53 -13.38 8.53 0.49
C ASP A 53 -12.84 9.02 1.85
N PRO A 54 -13.35 10.15 2.38
CA PRO A 54 -12.84 10.71 3.63
C PRO A 54 -13.09 9.82 4.86
N GLU A 55 -14.16 9.00 4.87
CA GLU A 55 -14.39 8.07 5.98
C GLU A 55 -13.39 6.92 5.99
N ARG A 56 -12.98 6.43 4.81
CA ARG A 56 -11.87 5.47 4.70
C ARG A 56 -10.55 6.12 5.09
N GLY A 57 -10.32 7.36 4.64
CA GLY A 57 -9.14 8.13 4.99
C GLY A 57 -8.96 8.31 6.50
N GLU A 58 -10.03 8.64 7.23
CA GLU A 58 -10.00 8.71 8.70
C GLU A 58 -9.59 7.39 9.31
N ARG A 59 -10.16 6.25 8.84
CA ARG A 59 -9.79 4.93 9.37
C ARG A 59 -8.32 4.61 9.14
N ILE A 60 -7.78 4.91 7.95
CA ILE A 60 -6.36 4.72 7.62
C ILE A 60 -5.47 5.58 8.53
N VAL A 61 -5.80 6.85 8.71
CA VAL A 61 -5.07 7.78 9.57
C VAL A 61 -4.98 7.28 11.02
N ARG A 62 -6.00 6.57 11.50
CA ARG A 62 -6.10 6.02 12.87
C ARG A 62 -5.53 4.61 13.01
N ASP A 63 -5.21 3.93 11.93
CA ASP A 63 -4.78 2.53 11.96
C ASP A 63 -3.38 2.40 12.56
N ALA A 64 -3.34 2.03 13.85
CA ALA A 64 -2.10 1.87 14.61
C ALA A 64 -1.24 0.70 14.10
N ASP A 65 -1.82 -0.25 13.39
CA ASP A 65 -1.12 -1.42 12.87
C ASP A 65 -0.46 -1.14 11.51
N ASN A 66 -0.84 -0.03 10.85
CA ASN A 66 -0.36 0.31 9.50
C ASN A 66 0.07 1.79 9.37
N ALA A 67 1.19 2.15 9.99
CA ALA A 67 1.84 3.46 9.82
C ALA A 67 0.94 4.68 10.07
N THR A 68 0.20 4.66 11.18
CA THR A 68 -0.72 5.74 11.58
C THR A 68 -0.05 7.12 11.64
N CYS A 69 -0.76 8.13 11.17
CA CYS A 69 -0.33 9.54 11.24
C CYS A 69 -0.28 10.07 12.68
N LEU A 70 -1.07 9.48 13.59
CA LEU A 70 -1.19 9.90 14.99
C LEU A 70 0.09 9.73 15.82
N ILE A 71 1.01 8.86 15.41
CA ILE A 71 2.31 8.71 16.07
C ILE A 71 3.11 10.04 16.00
N CYS A 72 2.95 10.79 14.91
CA CYS A 72 3.73 12.00 14.66
C CYS A 72 2.91 13.28 14.73
N HIS A 73 1.64 13.26 14.36
CA HIS A 73 0.80 14.44 14.23
C HIS A 73 -0.35 14.48 15.23
N ALA A 74 -0.62 15.66 15.77
CA ALA A 74 -1.89 15.94 16.40
C ALA A 74 -2.96 16.14 15.32
N ILE A 75 -4.07 15.42 15.44
CA ILE A 75 -5.22 15.49 14.52
C ILE A 75 -6.47 15.69 15.37
N PRO A 76 -7.44 16.56 14.95
CA PRO A 76 -8.63 16.85 15.75
C PRO A 76 -9.65 15.70 15.64
N ILE A 77 -9.30 14.55 16.20
CA ILE A 77 -10.16 13.35 16.25
C ILE A 77 -10.67 13.19 17.67
N GLU A 78 -12.00 13.10 17.83
CA GLU A 78 -12.62 12.91 19.12
C GLU A 78 -12.18 11.58 19.77
N GLY A 79 -11.79 11.64 21.04
CA GLY A 79 -11.37 10.46 21.82
C GLY A 79 -9.94 10.02 21.57
N GLU A 80 -9.13 10.79 20.85
CA GLU A 80 -7.68 10.52 20.68
C GLU A 80 -6.90 11.16 21.84
N PRO A 81 -6.39 10.38 22.82
CA PRO A 81 -5.89 10.94 24.07
C PRO A 81 -4.48 11.51 24.00
N ASP A 82 -3.61 10.94 23.17
CA ASP A 82 -2.17 11.20 23.16
C ASP A 82 -1.65 11.48 21.74
N PRO A 83 -1.94 12.66 21.17
CA PRO A 83 -1.49 12.99 19.81
C PRO A 83 0.04 13.14 19.77
N GLY A 84 0.63 12.70 18.65
CA GLY A 84 2.05 12.92 18.36
C GLY A 84 2.41 14.41 18.23
N ASN A 85 3.67 14.71 18.47
CA ASN A 85 4.21 16.08 18.39
C ASN A 85 5.52 16.18 17.59
N ILE A 86 5.83 15.16 16.80
CA ILE A 86 7.01 15.12 15.93
C ILE A 86 6.75 15.95 14.66
N GLY A 87 5.55 15.82 14.10
CA GLY A 87 5.08 16.61 12.96
C GLY A 87 4.20 17.79 13.41
N PRO A 88 3.90 18.74 12.53
CA PRO A 88 2.98 19.82 12.83
C PRO A 88 1.56 19.31 13.04
N PRO A 89 0.72 20.01 13.83
CA PRO A 89 -0.69 19.73 13.95
C PRO A 89 -1.41 19.79 12.58
N LEU A 90 -2.38 18.90 12.38
CA LEU A 90 -3.14 18.80 11.12
C LEU A 90 -4.52 19.46 11.19
N ASP A 91 -4.89 20.09 12.32
CA ASP A 91 -6.06 20.96 12.39
C ASP A 91 -5.98 22.05 11.31
N GLY A 92 -7.07 22.33 10.60
CA GLY A 92 -7.12 23.32 9.52
C GLY A 92 -6.22 23.01 8.30
N VAL A 93 -5.64 21.81 8.18
CA VAL A 93 -4.71 21.47 7.10
C VAL A 93 -5.37 21.58 5.72
N GLY A 94 -6.67 21.26 5.61
CA GLY A 94 -7.45 21.40 4.38
C GLY A 94 -7.69 22.84 3.94
N SER A 95 -7.57 23.81 4.87
CA SER A 95 -7.62 25.25 4.54
C SER A 95 -6.24 25.78 4.11
N ARG A 96 -5.15 25.15 4.59
CA ARG A 96 -3.78 25.63 4.32
C ARG A 96 -3.17 25.11 3.02
N TYR A 97 -3.60 23.91 2.58
CA TYR A 97 -3.02 23.25 1.41
C TYR A 97 -4.08 22.72 0.46
N THR A 98 -3.74 22.70 -0.81
CA THR A 98 -4.52 22.01 -1.83
C THR A 98 -4.33 20.49 -1.75
N ALA A 99 -5.25 19.72 -2.31
CA ALA A 99 -5.12 18.27 -2.41
C ALA A 99 -3.81 17.82 -3.10
N GLY A 100 -3.37 18.58 -4.12
CA GLY A 100 -2.11 18.31 -4.82
C GLY A 100 -0.87 18.50 -3.95
N GLU A 101 -0.85 19.53 -3.12
CA GLU A 101 0.24 19.80 -2.18
C GLU A 101 0.27 18.76 -1.04
N LEU A 102 -0.89 18.32 -0.56
CA LEU A 102 -0.98 17.22 0.42
C LEU A 102 -0.52 15.90 -0.20
N ARG A 103 -0.89 15.65 -1.45
CA ARG A 103 -0.45 14.45 -2.18
C ARG A 103 1.07 14.40 -2.28
N LEU A 104 1.72 15.49 -2.64
CA LEU A 104 3.19 15.54 -2.69
C LEU A 104 3.82 15.24 -1.32
N ARG A 105 3.23 15.71 -0.22
CA ARG A 105 3.72 15.42 1.14
C ARG A 105 3.59 13.96 1.53
N LEU A 106 2.59 13.25 1.06
CA LEU A 106 2.41 11.82 1.31
C LEU A 106 3.28 10.96 0.39
N VAL A 107 3.46 11.38 -0.87
CA VAL A 107 4.15 10.61 -1.90
C VAL A 107 5.66 10.83 -1.86
N GLU A 108 6.11 12.09 -1.83
CA GLU A 108 7.53 12.48 -1.92
C GLU A 108 7.88 13.62 -0.95
N PRO A 109 7.72 13.44 0.36
CA PRO A 109 8.02 14.52 1.33
C PRO A 109 9.46 14.99 1.27
N GLN A 110 10.43 14.14 0.91
CA GLN A 110 11.84 14.47 0.77
C GLN A 110 12.10 15.44 -0.40
N PHE A 111 11.19 15.51 -1.38
CA PHE A 111 11.25 16.52 -2.44
C PHE A 111 11.11 17.94 -1.88
N LEU A 112 10.23 18.10 -0.88
CA LEU A 112 10.00 19.38 -0.21
C LEU A 112 11.05 19.69 0.86
N ASN A 113 11.46 18.69 1.61
CA ASN A 113 12.46 18.79 2.65
C ASN A 113 13.30 17.50 2.71
N PRO A 114 14.54 17.49 2.18
CA PRO A 114 15.40 16.31 2.19
C PRO A 114 15.72 15.76 3.59
N GLU A 115 15.62 16.58 4.63
CA GLU A 115 15.90 16.22 6.03
C GLU A 115 14.63 15.76 6.79
N THR A 116 13.49 15.64 6.12
CA THR A 116 12.25 15.26 6.78
C THR A 116 12.30 13.83 7.31
N VAL A 117 11.75 13.64 8.51
CA VAL A 117 11.53 12.30 9.10
C VAL A 117 10.20 11.68 8.65
N MET A 118 9.33 12.44 7.97
CA MET A 118 8.10 11.94 7.40
C MET A 118 8.42 10.95 6.29
N PRO A 119 7.94 9.70 6.36
CA PRO A 119 8.23 8.72 5.31
C PRO A 119 7.44 9.01 4.03
N SER A 120 7.92 8.48 2.91
CA SER A 120 7.13 8.38 1.68
C SER A 120 6.18 7.19 1.80
N TYR A 121 4.88 7.43 1.76
CA TYR A 121 3.88 6.36 1.88
C TYR A 121 3.62 5.61 0.57
N TYR A 122 3.99 6.22 -0.57
CA TYR A 122 3.73 5.69 -1.92
C TYR A 122 5.00 5.33 -2.70
N ARG A 123 6.14 5.22 -2.04
CA ARG A 123 7.42 4.89 -2.64
C ARG A 123 7.86 3.48 -2.29
N SER A 124 8.35 2.72 -3.27
CA SER A 124 8.80 1.33 -3.09
C SER A 124 10.30 1.13 -3.35
N ASP A 125 10.98 2.14 -3.94
CA ASP A 125 12.38 2.08 -4.33
C ASP A 125 13.20 3.22 -3.73
N GLY A 126 14.52 3.08 -3.77
CA GLY A 126 15.44 4.10 -3.24
C GLY A 126 15.34 4.36 -1.74
N LEU A 127 14.66 3.49 -1.00
CA LEU A 127 14.48 3.56 0.45
C LEU A 127 15.62 2.84 1.17
N HIS A 128 15.93 3.29 2.40
CA HIS A 128 16.96 2.69 3.25
C HIS A 128 16.37 2.23 4.56
N ARG A 129 16.79 1.05 5.06
CA ARG A 129 16.39 0.50 6.35
C ARG A 129 14.87 0.26 6.44
N VAL A 130 14.31 -0.24 5.36
CA VAL A 130 12.89 -0.61 5.25
C VAL A 130 12.65 -1.90 6.05
N ALA A 131 11.54 -2.00 6.76
CA ALA A 131 11.13 -3.24 7.39
C ALA A 131 10.76 -4.28 6.31
N ALA A 132 11.02 -5.56 6.60
CA ALA A 132 10.92 -6.63 5.60
C ALA A 132 9.54 -6.72 4.92
N GLU A 133 8.48 -6.39 5.65
CA GLU A 133 7.11 -6.37 5.14
C GLU A 133 6.85 -5.27 4.09
N TYR A 134 7.69 -4.24 4.03
CA TYR A 134 7.58 -3.13 3.07
C TYR A 134 8.64 -3.16 1.97
N GLU A 135 9.52 -4.16 1.94
CA GLU A 135 10.53 -4.26 0.87
C GLU A 135 9.87 -4.42 -0.50
N GLY A 136 10.16 -3.47 -1.42
CA GLY A 136 9.60 -3.45 -2.77
C GLY A 136 8.10 -3.14 -2.86
N ARG A 137 7.51 -2.60 -1.79
CA ARG A 137 6.10 -2.23 -1.71
C ARG A 137 5.94 -0.81 -1.19
N THR A 138 4.85 -0.17 -1.56
CA THR A 138 4.39 1.07 -0.93
C THR A 138 3.74 0.77 0.43
N VAL A 139 3.76 1.72 1.35
CA VAL A 139 3.03 1.63 2.64
C VAL A 139 1.54 1.69 2.37
N TYR A 140 1.11 2.67 1.57
CA TYR A 140 -0.26 2.84 1.11
C TYR A 140 -0.33 2.63 -0.40
N ASP A 141 -1.43 2.10 -0.89
CA ASP A 141 -1.73 2.08 -2.31
C ASP A 141 -2.27 3.45 -2.81
N ALA A 142 -2.48 3.59 -4.12
CA ALA A 142 -2.97 4.84 -4.70
C ALA A 142 -4.35 5.24 -4.17
N SER A 143 -5.23 4.28 -3.90
CA SER A 143 -6.57 4.56 -3.36
C SER A 143 -6.49 5.02 -1.92
N GLU A 144 -5.65 4.40 -1.10
CA GLU A 144 -5.42 4.77 0.29
C GLU A 144 -4.82 6.17 0.41
N ILE A 145 -3.89 6.55 -0.48
CA ILE A 145 -3.36 7.92 -0.55
C ILE A 145 -4.49 8.91 -0.83
N GLU A 146 -5.35 8.64 -1.83
CA GLU A 146 -6.45 9.55 -2.15
C GLU A 146 -7.50 9.64 -1.04
N ASP A 147 -7.78 8.53 -0.35
CA ASP A 147 -8.68 8.50 0.81
C ASP A 147 -8.14 9.35 1.97
N VAL A 148 -6.85 9.21 2.30
CA VAL A 148 -6.21 10.05 3.33
C VAL A 148 -6.27 11.52 2.93
N ILE A 149 -6.00 11.88 1.66
CA ILE A 149 -6.10 13.26 1.19
C ILE A 149 -7.54 13.77 1.32
N ALA A 150 -8.52 12.96 0.93
CA ALA A 150 -9.94 13.34 1.06
C ALA A 150 -10.31 13.63 2.51
N TYR A 151 -9.84 12.85 3.47
CA TYR A 151 -10.02 13.10 4.90
C TYR A 151 -9.31 14.40 5.34
N LEU A 152 -8.03 14.57 5.01
CA LEU A 152 -7.27 15.76 5.38
C LEU A 152 -7.90 17.05 4.84
N MET A 153 -8.52 17.00 3.67
CA MET A 153 -9.26 18.13 3.08
C MET A 153 -10.53 18.49 3.85
N THR A 154 -11.06 17.61 4.72
CA THR A 154 -12.19 17.94 5.63
C THR A 154 -11.75 18.70 6.87
N LEU A 155 -10.46 18.68 7.21
CA LEU A 155 -9.91 19.37 8.36
C LEU A 155 -9.69 20.85 8.03
N VAL A 156 -10.77 21.61 8.05
CA VAL A 156 -10.78 23.06 7.76
C VAL A 156 -10.78 23.89 9.04
N GLU A 157 -10.29 25.12 8.94
CA GLU A 157 -10.43 26.11 10.01
C GLU A 157 -11.88 26.63 10.03
N ASP A 158 -12.44 26.83 11.24
CA ASP A 158 -13.76 27.43 11.47
C ASP A 158 -13.77 28.94 11.20
#